data_7e84964f0e3c3c884aa96e520cbcd7c6
#
_entry.id   7e84964f0e3c3c884aa96e520cbcd7c6
#
_cell.length_a   1.000
_cell.length_b   1.000
_cell.length_c   1.000
_cell.angle_alpha   90.00
_cell.angle_beta   90.00
_cell.angle_gamma   90.00
#
_symmetry.space_group_name_H-M   'P 1'
#
loop_
_entity.id
_entity.type
_entity.pdbx_description
1 polymer ?
#
loop_
_entity_poly.entity_id
_entity_poly.type
_entity_poly.pdbx_seq_one_letter_code
_entity_poly.pdbx_strand_id
1 'polypeptide(L)'
;SDRNYFSQHPEYHMHRHPECLRYEAHLKARDAMLKKHPQLRYVGLHLASEEWNTDEVARFLEDFPNAMVDLAERICHLQYQAVSNWQKIYDFLIQYQDRIIYGTDCVDDNSLTNQELVNHIDARYRMHWNFFTGNELMSAPKVVGRFKGMGLPLGVIEKIYSKNAMKTYKI
;
A
#
# COMPACT_ATOMS: atom_id res chain seq x y z
N SER A 1 10.32 -9.65 -5.43
CA SER A 1 9.07 -10.27 -5.00
C SER A 1 9.24 -10.84 -3.60
N ASP A 2 8.15 -11.01 -2.88
CA ASP A 2 8.11 -11.56 -1.53
C ASP A 2 8.82 -12.92 -1.43
N ARG A 3 8.69 -13.74 -2.47
CA ARG A 3 9.40 -15.01 -2.55
C ARG A 3 10.92 -14.85 -2.48
N ASN A 4 11.49 -13.84 -3.14
CA ASN A 4 12.91 -13.56 -3.10
C ASN A 4 13.33 -13.02 -1.72
N TYR A 5 12.54 -12.12 -1.15
CA TYR A 5 12.78 -11.59 0.19
C TYR A 5 12.81 -12.71 1.24
N PHE A 6 11.78 -13.55 1.31
CA PHE A 6 11.72 -14.65 2.29
C PHE A 6 12.74 -15.76 2.04
N SER A 7 13.27 -15.89 0.81
CA SER A 7 14.39 -16.82 0.57
C SER A 7 15.70 -16.35 1.19
N GLN A 8 15.87 -15.02 1.30
CA GLN A 8 17.03 -14.38 1.93
C GLN A 8 16.85 -14.16 3.45
N HIS A 9 15.60 -14.08 3.90
CA HIS A 9 15.21 -13.85 5.28
C HIS A 9 14.30 -14.97 5.82
N PRO A 10 14.81 -16.19 5.94
CA PRO A 10 13.99 -17.34 6.35
C PRO A 10 13.44 -17.23 7.77
N GLU A 11 14.04 -16.40 8.61
CA GLU A 11 13.60 -16.10 9.98
C GLU A 11 12.24 -15.40 10.02
N TYR A 12 11.84 -14.70 8.94
CA TYR A 12 10.51 -14.04 8.82
C TYR A 12 9.48 -14.90 8.10
N HIS A 13 9.85 -16.09 7.66
CA HIS A 13 8.95 -16.95 6.91
C HIS A 13 8.02 -17.72 7.84
N MET A 14 6.77 -17.32 7.93
CA MET A 14 5.76 -17.88 8.84
C MET A 14 5.61 -19.40 8.77
N HIS A 15 5.90 -20.03 7.64
CA HIS A 15 5.87 -21.48 7.52
C HIS A 15 6.89 -22.18 8.44
N ARG A 16 7.95 -21.48 8.85
CA ARG A 16 9.00 -21.99 9.75
C ARG A 16 8.70 -21.70 11.23
N HIS A 17 7.60 -21.02 11.50
CA HIS A 17 7.16 -20.57 12.82
C HIS A 17 5.77 -21.12 13.16
N PRO A 18 5.62 -22.46 13.31
CA PRO A 18 4.31 -23.07 13.58
C PRO A 18 3.69 -22.65 14.93
N GLU A 19 4.52 -22.09 15.82
CA GLU A 19 4.11 -21.48 17.09
C GLU A 19 3.40 -20.14 16.91
N CYS A 20 3.60 -19.45 15.77
CA CYS A 20 2.94 -18.19 15.47
C CYS A 20 1.55 -18.40 14.88
N LEU A 21 0.65 -17.45 15.11
CA LEU A 21 -0.65 -17.44 14.49
C LEU A 21 -0.51 -17.32 12.95
N ARG A 22 -1.41 -18.00 12.23
CA ARG A 22 -1.50 -17.87 10.78
C ARG A 22 -2.02 -16.49 10.39
N TYR A 23 -1.74 -16.08 9.15
CA TYR A 23 -2.15 -14.80 8.58
C TYR A 23 -3.64 -14.48 8.81
N GLU A 24 -4.53 -15.42 8.50
CA GLU A 24 -5.97 -15.22 8.65
C GLU A 24 -6.39 -15.05 10.13
N ALA A 25 -5.64 -15.64 11.06
CA ALA A 25 -5.89 -15.48 12.49
C ALA A 25 -5.49 -14.09 12.98
N HIS A 26 -4.40 -13.52 12.43
CA HIS A 26 -4.01 -12.14 12.69
C HIS A 26 -5.06 -11.15 12.18
N LEU A 27 -5.56 -11.32 10.94
CA LEU A 27 -6.63 -10.49 10.40
C LEU A 27 -7.89 -10.57 11.26
N LYS A 28 -8.33 -11.78 11.64
CA LYS A 28 -9.48 -11.96 12.53
C LYS A 28 -9.30 -11.30 13.90
N ALA A 29 -8.09 -11.35 14.47
CA ALA A 29 -7.80 -10.71 15.75
C ALA A 29 -7.86 -9.18 15.62
N ARG A 30 -7.29 -8.61 14.55
CA ARG A 30 -7.39 -7.18 14.20
C ARG A 30 -8.86 -6.76 14.10
N ASP A 31 -9.64 -7.47 13.29
CA ASP A 31 -11.04 -7.14 13.04
C ASP A 31 -11.90 -7.25 14.31
N ALA A 32 -11.64 -8.27 15.14
CA ALA A 32 -12.30 -8.41 16.43
C ALA A 32 -11.98 -7.25 17.39
N MET A 33 -10.73 -6.77 17.39
CA MET A 33 -10.31 -5.60 18.15
C MET A 33 -11.03 -4.34 17.66
N LEU A 34 -11.05 -4.10 16.33
CA LEU A 34 -11.71 -2.94 15.73
C LEU A 34 -13.24 -2.95 15.99
N LYS A 35 -13.89 -4.11 15.93
CA LYS A 35 -15.32 -4.26 16.28
C LYS A 35 -15.62 -3.92 17.74
N LYS A 36 -14.69 -4.21 18.66
CA LYS A 36 -14.82 -3.82 20.07
C LYS A 36 -14.61 -2.32 20.31
N HIS A 37 -13.88 -1.65 19.42
CA HIS A 37 -13.51 -0.25 19.55
C HIS A 37 -13.90 0.55 18.30
N PRO A 38 -15.21 0.68 17.99
CA PRO A 38 -15.67 1.29 16.74
C PRO A 38 -15.31 2.78 16.59
N GLN A 39 -14.96 3.45 17.69
CA GLN A 39 -14.53 4.86 17.70
C GLN A 39 -13.00 5.01 17.55
N LEU A 40 -12.26 3.90 17.50
CA LEU A 40 -10.82 3.94 17.32
C LEU A 40 -10.47 4.48 15.91
N ARG A 41 -9.64 5.51 15.88
CA ARG A 41 -8.99 5.91 14.63
C ARG A 41 -7.89 4.90 14.31
N TYR A 42 -8.03 4.23 13.20
CA TYR A 42 -7.13 3.17 12.80
C TYR A 42 -6.57 3.44 11.40
N VAL A 43 -5.28 3.28 11.24
CA VAL A 43 -4.63 3.26 9.93
C VAL A 43 -4.03 1.86 9.73
N GLY A 44 -4.60 1.12 8.79
CA GLY A 44 -4.10 -0.19 8.38
C GLY A 44 -2.87 -0.01 7.50
N LEU A 45 -1.68 -0.21 8.06
CA LEU A 45 -0.43 -0.13 7.31
C LEU A 45 -0.42 -1.16 6.19
N HIS A 46 0.29 -0.84 5.09
CA HIS A 46 0.49 -1.75 3.97
C HIS A 46 -0.84 -2.28 3.38
N LEU A 47 -1.78 -1.35 3.09
CA LEU A 47 -3.13 -1.70 2.63
C LEU A 47 -3.85 -2.66 3.61
N ALA A 48 -3.70 -2.42 4.91
CA ALA A 48 -4.21 -3.25 6.00
C ALA A 48 -3.71 -4.71 5.97
N SER A 49 -2.55 -4.96 5.34
CA SER A 49 -1.97 -6.27 5.07
C SER A 49 -2.85 -7.17 4.17
N GLU A 50 -3.71 -6.58 3.34
CA GLU A 50 -4.56 -7.26 2.34
C GLU A 50 -4.22 -6.81 0.91
N GLU A 51 -2.99 -6.34 0.70
CA GLU A 51 -2.47 -5.77 -0.54
C GLU A 51 -2.56 -6.69 -1.76
N TRP A 52 -2.68 -7.98 -1.55
CA TRP A 52 -2.75 -8.99 -2.60
C TRP A 52 -4.05 -8.90 -3.42
N ASN A 53 -5.12 -8.30 -2.86
CA ASN A 53 -6.38 -8.09 -3.56
C ASN A 53 -7.10 -6.83 -3.05
N THR A 54 -7.30 -5.84 -3.93
CA THR A 54 -8.00 -4.59 -3.59
C THR A 54 -9.47 -4.79 -3.20
N ASP A 55 -10.12 -5.91 -3.57
CA ASP A 55 -11.48 -6.23 -3.08
C ASP A 55 -11.49 -6.52 -1.58
N GLU A 56 -10.44 -7.16 -1.06
CA GLU A 56 -10.30 -7.42 0.37
C GLU A 56 -10.06 -6.12 1.14
N VAL A 57 -9.19 -5.25 0.60
CA VAL A 57 -8.97 -3.91 1.17
C VAL A 57 -10.26 -3.08 1.17
N ALA A 58 -11.04 -3.14 0.09
CA ALA A 58 -12.34 -2.48 -0.02
C ALA A 58 -13.31 -2.98 1.05
N ARG A 59 -13.43 -4.31 1.20
CA ARG A 59 -14.27 -4.94 2.24
C ARG A 59 -13.83 -4.48 3.65
N PHE A 60 -12.53 -4.47 3.93
CA PHE A 60 -12.01 -3.95 5.20
C PHE A 60 -12.44 -2.50 5.45
N LEU A 61 -12.32 -1.64 4.44
CA LEU A 61 -12.74 -0.24 4.53
C LEU A 61 -14.26 -0.09 4.72
N GLU A 62 -15.08 -0.96 4.15
CA GLU A 62 -16.53 -0.97 4.31
C GLU A 62 -16.95 -1.47 5.71
N ASP A 63 -16.30 -2.55 6.19
CA ASP A 63 -16.56 -3.09 7.52
C ASP A 63 -16.16 -2.12 8.65
N PHE A 64 -15.14 -1.26 8.41
CA PHE A 64 -14.60 -0.33 9.40
C PHE A 64 -14.61 1.12 8.90
N PRO A 65 -15.75 1.83 8.98
CA PRO A 65 -15.91 3.18 8.41
C PRO A 65 -14.93 4.24 8.94
N ASN A 66 -14.38 4.07 10.14
CA ASN A 66 -13.39 4.97 10.74
C ASN A 66 -11.93 4.57 10.46
N ALA A 67 -11.70 3.45 9.76
CA ALA A 67 -10.37 3.03 9.39
C ALA A 67 -9.90 3.71 8.11
N MET A 68 -8.60 3.86 7.98
CA MET A 68 -7.88 4.25 6.76
C MET A 68 -6.83 3.20 6.44
N VAL A 69 -6.26 3.27 5.26
CA VAL A 69 -5.11 2.44 4.86
C VAL A 69 -3.99 3.31 4.31
N ASP A 70 -2.76 2.86 4.44
CA ASP A 70 -1.64 3.48 3.75
C ASP A 70 -1.13 2.61 2.59
N LEU A 71 -0.36 3.24 1.73
CA LEU A 71 0.25 2.62 0.55
C LEU A 71 1.71 2.22 0.76
N ALA A 72 2.23 2.37 1.97
CA ALA A 72 3.63 2.17 2.30
C ALA A 72 4.12 0.79 1.79
N GLU A 73 5.18 0.80 0.97
CA GLU A 73 5.81 -0.36 0.31
C GLU A 73 4.84 -1.23 -0.55
N ARG A 74 3.55 -0.88 -0.70
CA ARG A 74 2.53 -1.72 -1.35
C ARG A 74 1.99 -1.17 -2.69
N ILE A 75 2.52 -0.04 -3.17
CA ILE A 75 2.14 0.52 -4.48
C ILE A 75 2.45 -0.49 -5.60
N CYS A 76 3.51 -1.28 -5.47
CA CYS A 76 3.84 -2.34 -6.42
C CYS A 76 2.74 -3.42 -6.54
N HIS A 77 1.96 -3.68 -5.50
CA HIS A 77 0.81 -4.59 -5.55
C HIS A 77 -0.36 -4.00 -6.34
N LEU A 78 -0.61 -2.70 -6.24
CA LEU A 78 -1.59 -2.00 -7.08
C LEU A 78 -1.14 -2.02 -8.55
N GLN A 79 0.14 -1.73 -8.80
CA GLN A 79 0.73 -1.79 -10.14
C GLN A 79 0.63 -3.20 -10.74
N TYR A 80 0.92 -4.24 -9.96
CA TYR A 80 0.81 -5.62 -10.39
C TYR A 80 -0.64 -6.00 -10.76
N GLN A 81 -1.61 -5.65 -9.91
CA GLN A 81 -3.02 -5.89 -10.21
C GLN A 81 -3.50 -5.08 -11.43
N ALA A 82 -2.96 -3.89 -11.65
CA ALA A 82 -3.26 -3.05 -12.82
C ALA A 82 -2.77 -3.67 -14.15
N VAL A 83 -1.79 -4.58 -14.14
CA VAL A 83 -1.37 -5.33 -15.34
C VAL A 83 -2.54 -6.14 -15.92
N SER A 84 -3.35 -6.75 -15.07
CA SER A 84 -4.48 -7.60 -15.47
C SER A 84 -5.81 -6.89 -15.47
N ASN A 85 -6.03 -5.94 -14.57
CA ASN A 85 -7.29 -5.21 -14.45
C ASN A 85 -7.07 -3.76 -14.00
N TRP A 86 -6.69 -2.92 -14.94
CA TRP A 86 -6.46 -1.49 -14.71
C TRP A 86 -7.70 -0.77 -14.12
N GLN A 87 -8.89 -1.06 -14.69
CA GLN A 87 -10.13 -0.39 -14.28
C GLN A 87 -10.46 -0.65 -12.80
N LYS A 88 -10.26 -1.87 -12.33
CA LYS A 88 -10.46 -2.22 -10.93
C LYS A 88 -9.64 -1.35 -9.98
N ILE A 89 -8.36 -1.13 -10.32
CA ILE A 89 -7.46 -0.33 -9.49
C ILE A 89 -7.83 1.15 -9.54
N TYR A 90 -8.19 1.64 -10.72
CA TYR A 90 -8.68 3.00 -10.88
C TYR A 90 -9.94 3.24 -10.03
N ASP A 91 -10.95 2.38 -10.15
CA ASP A 91 -12.21 2.50 -9.42
C ASP A 91 -11.99 2.42 -7.90
N PHE A 92 -11.12 1.52 -7.43
CA PHE A 92 -10.73 1.43 -6.02
C PHE A 92 -10.13 2.74 -5.51
N LEU A 93 -9.19 3.34 -6.25
CA LEU A 93 -8.55 4.59 -5.85
C LEU A 93 -9.53 5.77 -5.85
N ILE A 94 -10.46 5.81 -6.79
CA ILE A 94 -11.52 6.83 -6.84
C ILE A 94 -12.51 6.65 -5.69
N GLN A 95 -12.99 5.43 -5.47
CA GLN A 95 -14.01 5.14 -4.46
C GLN A 95 -13.50 5.42 -3.04
N TYR A 96 -12.26 5.04 -2.76
CA TYR A 96 -11.68 5.16 -1.41
C TYR A 96 -10.68 6.30 -1.27
N GLN A 97 -10.71 7.29 -2.17
CA GLN A 97 -9.79 8.43 -2.21
C GLN A 97 -9.64 9.19 -0.89
N ASP A 98 -10.70 9.22 -0.07
CA ASP A 98 -10.72 9.90 1.24
C ASP A 98 -10.19 9.03 2.41
N ARG A 99 -9.81 7.79 2.10
CA ARG A 99 -9.46 6.75 3.05
C ARG A 99 -8.05 6.15 2.82
N ILE A 100 -7.33 6.65 1.83
CA ILE A 100 -6.01 6.17 1.42
C ILE A 100 -4.97 7.24 1.75
N ILE A 101 -3.86 6.85 2.38
CA ILE A 101 -2.73 7.71 2.71
C ILE A 101 -1.50 7.23 1.92
N TYR A 102 -0.82 8.16 1.24
CA TYR A 102 0.44 7.86 0.57
C TYR A 102 1.57 7.65 1.59
N GLY A 103 2.40 6.64 1.36
CA GLY A 103 3.61 6.35 2.09
C GLY A 103 4.57 5.52 1.25
N THR A 104 5.85 5.51 1.59
CA THR A 104 6.90 4.78 0.85
C THR A 104 7.52 3.65 1.64
N ASP A 105 7.52 3.73 2.98
CA ASP A 105 8.27 2.83 3.85
C ASP A 105 9.77 2.78 3.48
N CYS A 106 10.32 3.92 3.06
CA CYS A 106 11.74 4.02 2.80
C CYS A 106 12.50 4.05 4.13
N VAL A 107 13.44 3.14 4.27
CA VAL A 107 14.31 3.04 5.45
C VAL A 107 15.74 3.32 5.02
N ASP A 108 16.46 4.12 5.80
CA ASP A 108 17.91 4.23 5.75
C ASP A 108 18.50 3.25 6.76
N ASP A 109 19.07 2.18 6.25
CA ASP A 109 19.77 1.15 7.03
C ASP A 109 21.29 1.32 7.03
N ASN A 110 21.76 2.48 6.53
CA ASN A 110 23.17 2.82 6.33
C ASN A 110 23.91 1.93 5.32
N SER A 111 23.21 1.19 4.47
CA SER A 111 23.81 0.37 3.41
C SER A 111 24.22 1.19 2.17
N LEU A 112 23.66 2.39 2.04
CA LEU A 112 23.90 3.29 0.91
C LEU A 112 24.63 4.56 1.38
N THR A 113 25.40 5.16 0.48
CA THR A 113 25.87 6.53 0.68
C THR A 113 24.70 7.52 0.63
N ASN A 114 24.84 8.68 1.25
CA ASN A 114 23.81 9.73 1.23
C ASN A 114 23.33 10.05 -0.20
N GLN A 115 24.23 10.08 -1.17
CA GLN A 115 23.87 10.40 -2.56
C GLN A 115 23.08 9.25 -3.21
N GLU A 116 23.46 8.01 -2.96
CA GLU A 116 22.74 6.84 -3.46
C GLU A 116 21.35 6.74 -2.83
N LEU A 117 21.23 7.02 -1.52
CA LEU A 117 19.95 7.05 -0.82
C LEU A 117 19.02 8.11 -1.39
N VAL A 118 19.51 9.34 -1.61
CA VAL A 118 18.73 10.43 -2.22
C VAL A 118 18.26 10.03 -3.62
N ASN A 119 19.15 9.49 -4.45
CA ASN A 119 18.80 9.04 -5.80
C ASN A 119 17.74 7.90 -5.76
N HIS A 120 17.89 6.97 -4.83
CA HIS A 120 16.93 5.85 -4.66
C HIS A 120 15.55 6.36 -4.25
N ILE A 121 15.48 7.27 -3.29
CA ILE A 121 14.25 7.89 -2.82
C ILE A 121 13.59 8.69 -3.95
N ASP A 122 14.35 9.57 -4.63
CA ASP A 122 13.82 10.38 -5.74
C ASP A 122 13.25 9.51 -6.87
N ALA A 123 13.98 8.48 -7.28
CA ALA A 123 13.51 7.55 -8.32
C ALA A 123 12.19 6.85 -7.91
N ARG A 124 12.06 6.45 -6.64
CA ARG A 124 10.84 5.83 -6.10
C ARG A 124 9.67 6.82 -6.09
N TYR A 125 9.87 8.04 -5.61
CA TYR A 125 8.83 9.08 -5.61
C TYR A 125 8.36 9.41 -7.02
N ARG A 126 9.28 9.58 -7.98
CA ARG A 126 8.93 9.85 -9.40
C ARG A 126 8.15 8.71 -10.03
N MET A 127 8.55 7.46 -9.76
CA MET A 127 7.83 6.28 -10.26
C MET A 127 6.40 6.23 -9.71
N HIS A 128 6.21 6.45 -8.41
CA HIS A 128 4.89 6.49 -7.79
C HIS A 128 4.05 7.66 -8.32
N TRP A 129 4.65 8.84 -8.42
CA TRP A 129 3.98 10.02 -8.98
C TRP A 129 3.50 9.75 -10.40
N ASN A 130 4.36 9.24 -11.27
CA ASN A 130 4.01 8.89 -12.64
C ASN A 130 2.90 7.81 -12.70
N PHE A 131 2.90 6.86 -11.78
CA PHE A 131 1.83 5.86 -11.70
C PHE A 131 0.46 6.49 -11.41
N PHE A 132 0.40 7.42 -10.46
CA PHE A 132 -0.87 8.02 -10.08
C PHE A 132 -1.34 9.10 -11.06
N THR A 133 -0.42 9.90 -11.61
CA THR A 133 -0.76 11.09 -12.43
C THR A 133 -0.69 10.85 -13.92
N GLY A 134 0.13 9.90 -14.38
CA GLY A 134 0.36 9.64 -15.80
C GLY A 134 -0.70 8.73 -16.42
N ASN A 135 -0.76 8.77 -17.76
CA ASN A 135 -1.64 7.92 -18.59
C ASN A 135 -0.87 6.92 -19.45
N GLU A 136 0.44 7.00 -19.42
CA GLU A 136 1.32 6.25 -20.30
C GLU A 136 1.49 4.80 -19.83
N LEU A 137 1.89 3.94 -20.76
CA LEU A 137 2.26 2.57 -20.46
C LEU A 137 3.65 2.54 -19.83
N MET A 138 3.74 2.02 -18.62
CA MET A 138 4.94 2.01 -17.80
C MET A 138 5.29 0.63 -17.27
N SER A 139 6.46 0.49 -16.66
CA SER A 139 6.92 -0.68 -15.92
C SER A 139 7.51 -0.25 -14.57
N ALA A 140 7.61 -1.18 -13.63
CA ALA A 140 8.24 -0.95 -12.33
C ALA A 140 9.14 -2.14 -11.95
N PRO A 141 10.23 -1.92 -11.20
CA PRO A 141 11.23 -2.95 -10.90
C PRO A 141 10.67 -4.19 -10.18
N LYS A 142 9.63 -4.01 -9.36
CA LYS A 142 8.99 -5.09 -8.58
C LYS A 142 7.81 -5.76 -9.31
N VAL A 143 7.49 -5.35 -10.55
CA VAL A 143 6.30 -5.80 -11.28
C VAL A 143 6.69 -6.49 -12.57
N VAL A 144 6.22 -7.72 -12.76
CA VAL A 144 6.34 -8.43 -14.03
C VAL A 144 5.20 -7.99 -14.95
N GLY A 145 5.55 -7.46 -16.12
CA GLY A 145 4.59 -6.93 -17.09
C GLY A 145 4.59 -5.40 -17.15
N ARG A 146 3.74 -4.86 -18.00
CA ARG A 146 3.53 -3.42 -18.18
C ARG A 146 2.10 -3.06 -17.78
N PHE A 147 1.94 -1.89 -17.20
CA PHE A 147 0.66 -1.36 -16.77
C PHE A 147 0.53 0.10 -17.18
N LYS A 148 -0.70 0.55 -17.34
CA LYS A 148 -0.98 1.95 -17.63
C LYS A 148 -1.00 2.75 -16.32
N GLY A 149 -0.49 3.98 -16.35
CA GLY A 149 -0.67 4.93 -15.25
C GLY A 149 -2.15 5.21 -14.99
N MET A 150 -2.47 5.62 -13.78
CA MET A 150 -3.87 5.79 -13.33
C MET A 150 -4.52 7.06 -13.85
N GLY A 151 -3.75 8.13 -14.14
CA GLY A 151 -4.29 9.41 -14.60
C GLY A 151 -5.33 9.99 -13.65
N LEU A 152 -5.11 9.87 -12.35
CA LEU A 152 -6.07 10.32 -11.34
C LEU A 152 -6.29 11.83 -11.39
N PRO A 153 -7.52 12.31 -11.13
CA PRO A 153 -7.79 13.74 -10.99
C PRO A 153 -6.94 14.40 -9.90
N LEU A 154 -6.52 15.64 -10.11
CA LEU A 154 -5.65 16.36 -9.16
C LEU A 154 -6.21 16.37 -7.74
N GLY A 155 -7.52 16.56 -7.57
CA GLY A 155 -8.16 16.54 -6.25
C GLY A 155 -8.03 15.21 -5.52
N VAL A 156 -8.00 14.08 -6.25
CA VAL A 156 -7.74 12.75 -5.69
C VAL A 156 -6.29 12.60 -5.27
N ILE A 157 -5.36 13.07 -6.11
CA ILE A 157 -3.92 13.09 -5.80
C ILE A 157 -3.64 13.88 -4.51
N GLU A 158 -4.20 15.08 -4.40
CA GLU A 158 -4.04 15.92 -3.20
C GLU A 158 -4.54 15.23 -1.94
N LYS A 159 -5.66 14.51 -2.01
CA LYS A 159 -6.19 13.74 -0.89
C LYS A 159 -5.21 12.64 -0.48
N ILE A 160 -4.82 11.79 -1.41
CA ILE A 160 -3.96 10.63 -1.14
C ILE A 160 -2.58 11.06 -0.63
N TYR A 161 -1.97 12.09 -1.25
CA TYR A 161 -0.60 12.50 -0.94
C TYR A 161 -0.46 13.38 0.32
N SER A 162 -1.50 14.12 0.70
CA SER A 162 -1.38 15.07 1.82
C SER A 162 -2.63 15.24 2.68
N LYS A 163 -3.78 15.57 2.09
CA LYS A 163 -4.97 16.00 2.85
C LYS A 163 -5.45 14.94 3.84
N ASN A 164 -5.43 13.67 3.44
CA ASN A 164 -5.84 12.57 4.30
C ASN A 164 -4.89 12.39 5.50
N ALA A 165 -3.58 12.47 5.27
CA ALA A 165 -2.59 12.43 6.34
C ALA A 165 -2.76 13.60 7.31
N MET A 166 -2.86 14.82 6.78
CA MET A 166 -3.07 16.02 7.60
C MET A 166 -4.32 15.91 8.49
N LYS A 167 -5.44 15.46 7.92
CA LYS A 167 -6.69 15.24 8.67
C LYS A 167 -6.54 14.14 9.72
N THR A 168 -5.88 13.05 9.37
CA THR A 168 -5.76 11.86 10.24
C THR A 168 -4.82 12.12 11.41
N TYR A 169 -3.67 12.74 11.14
CA TYR A 169 -2.64 13.00 12.16
C TYR A 169 -2.75 14.38 12.81
N LYS A 170 -3.66 15.23 12.34
CA LYS A 170 -3.90 16.60 12.86
C LYS A 170 -2.65 17.50 12.77
N ILE A 171 -1.97 17.45 11.64
CA ILE A 171 -0.78 18.25 11.31
C ILE A 171 -1.09 19.29 10.24
#